data_e988170a114268bcc71e784123798393
#
_entry.id   e988170a114268bcc71e784123798393
#
_cell.length_a   1.000
_cell.length_b   1.000
_cell.length_c   1.000
_cell.angle_alpha   90.00
_cell.angle_beta   90.00
_cell.angle_gamma   90.00
#
_symmetry.space_group_name_H-M   'P 1'
#
loop_
_entity.id
_entity.type
_entity.pdbx_description
1 polymer ?
#
loop_
_entity_poly.entity_id
_entity_poly.type
_entity_poly.pdbx_seq_one_letter_code
_entity_poly.pdbx_strand_id
1 'polypeptide(L)'
;MNSNGRHLRGAVIAGAVLATLSLTPAAAARNPAGAPPATFLVFDKNPDDPGDSRLDVYRGTKLWAAYRAGSGHGAKTKDDCAVRRGWIPNGTWKIRGRYTRYNGRVIKGYALQLEDIPCSSGKRKRTEMFVHSEMNRAGGRGRPESQRWDGTRDYLSNGCVKLAPDDIKKMFRLLDRIGRPTHLRVVD
;
A
#
# COMPACT_ATOMS: atom_id res chain seq x y z
N MET A 1 -8.23 -74.73 -58.25
CA MET A 1 -6.84 -75.13 -57.97
C MET A 1 -6.36 -74.38 -56.83
N ASN A 2 -5.93 -75.15 -55.78
CA ASN A 2 -5.46 -74.82 -54.48
C ASN A 2 -4.46 -73.65 -54.41
N SER A 3 -4.50 -72.89 -53.34
CA SER A 3 -3.34 -72.76 -52.47
C SER A 3 -3.67 -72.03 -51.17
N ASN A 4 -3.27 -72.69 -50.09
CA ASN A 4 -3.30 -72.29 -48.70
C ASN A 4 -2.38 -71.11 -48.39
N GLY A 5 -2.80 -70.16 -47.56
CA GLY A 5 -1.96 -69.17 -46.95
C GLY A 5 -2.26 -68.98 -45.47
N ARG A 6 -1.31 -69.33 -44.66
CA ARG A 6 -1.35 -69.44 -43.21
C ARG A 6 -1.50 -68.10 -42.52
N HIS A 7 -2.40 -68.05 -41.53
CA HIS A 7 -2.54 -66.94 -40.60
C HIS A 7 -1.41 -66.97 -39.56
N LEU A 8 -0.63 -65.87 -39.50
CA LEU A 8 0.23 -65.56 -38.40
C LEU A 8 -0.52 -64.55 -37.48
N ARG A 9 -0.81 -65.01 -36.27
CA ARG A 9 -1.32 -64.14 -35.20
C ARG A 9 -0.15 -63.47 -34.51
N GLY A 10 0.02 -62.14 -34.75
CA GLY A 10 0.92 -61.31 -33.96
C GLY A 10 0.22 -60.82 -32.71
N ALA A 11 0.74 -61.22 -31.57
CA ALA A 11 0.31 -60.68 -30.27
C ALA A 11 0.89 -59.27 -30.03
N VAL A 12 0.00 -58.26 -29.91
CA VAL A 12 0.39 -56.91 -29.52
C VAL A 12 0.38 -56.80 -28.00
N ILE A 13 1.54 -56.68 -27.40
CA ILE A 13 1.72 -56.41 -25.98
C ILE A 13 1.55 -54.88 -25.81
N ALA A 14 0.41 -54.48 -25.23
CA ALA A 14 0.18 -53.09 -24.80
C ALA A 14 0.90 -52.84 -23.49
N GLY A 15 2.07 -52.15 -23.55
CA GLY A 15 2.76 -51.65 -22.37
C GLY A 15 2.03 -50.41 -21.79
N ALA A 16 1.44 -50.55 -20.65
CA ALA A 16 0.90 -49.40 -19.92
C ALA A 16 2.03 -48.64 -19.23
N VAL A 17 2.34 -47.43 -19.70
CA VAL A 17 3.26 -46.51 -19.03
C VAL A 17 2.49 -45.78 -17.96
N LEU A 18 2.72 -46.15 -16.71
CA LEU A 18 2.22 -45.43 -15.54
C LEU A 18 3.08 -44.17 -15.35
N ALA A 19 2.58 -43.01 -15.76
CA ALA A 19 3.18 -41.73 -15.44
C ALA A 19 2.86 -41.37 -13.98
N THR A 20 3.82 -41.50 -13.09
CA THR A 20 3.72 -41.01 -11.73
C THR A 20 3.89 -39.48 -11.74
N LEU A 21 2.79 -38.74 -11.56
CA LEU A 21 2.80 -37.30 -11.28
C LEU A 21 3.36 -37.08 -9.88
N SER A 22 4.63 -36.72 -9.78
CA SER A 22 5.23 -36.22 -8.54
C SER A 22 4.71 -34.80 -8.26
N LEU A 23 3.75 -34.70 -7.35
CA LEU A 23 3.35 -33.44 -6.73
C LEU A 23 4.52 -32.93 -5.87
N THR A 24 5.33 -32.01 -6.40
CA THR A 24 6.27 -31.25 -5.58
C THR A 24 5.45 -30.32 -4.70
N PRO A 25 5.56 -30.42 -3.35
CA PRO A 25 4.90 -29.44 -2.49
C PRO A 25 5.52 -28.07 -2.75
N ALA A 26 4.68 -27.07 -3.05
CA ALA A 26 5.12 -25.69 -3.15
C ALA A 26 5.81 -25.31 -1.83
N ALA A 27 7.09 -25.02 -1.91
CA ALA A 27 7.87 -24.55 -0.77
C ALA A 27 7.25 -23.21 -0.30
N ALA A 28 6.48 -23.25 0.79
CA ALA A 28 6.07 -22.05 1.47
C ALA A 28 7.34 -21.25 1.78
N ALA A 29 7.43 -20.03 1.28
CA ALA A 29 8.56 -19.13 1.53
C ALA A 29 8.68 -18.95 3.06
N ARG A 30 9.58 -19.69 3.66
CA ARG A 30 9.92 -19.56 5.09
C ARG A 30 10.64 -18.22 5.22
N ASN A 31 10.04 -17.28 5.94
CA ASN A 31 10.80 -16.14 6.43
C ASN A 31 12.03 -16.70 7.16
N PRO A 32 13.24 -16.18 6.91
CA PRO A 32 14.42 -16.63 7.61
C PRO A 32 14.15 -16.50 9.12
N ALA A 33 14.27 -17.61 9.83
CA ALA A 33 14.04 -17.67 11.27
C ALA A 33 14.97 -16.66 11.95
N GLY A 34 14.39 -15.57 12.51
CA GLY A 34 15.14 -14.57 13.27
C GLY A 34 14.98 -13.09 12.84
N ALA A 35 14.50 -12.78 11.63
CA ALA A 35 14.25 -11.39 11.28
C ALA A 35 13.01 -10.84 12.00
N PRO A 36 13.10 -9.66 12.66
CA PRO A 36 11.93 -9.09 13.31
C PRO A 36 10.82 -8.82 12.27
N PRO A 37 9.53 -9.01 12.65
CA PRO A 37 8.43 -8.81 11.71
C PRO A 37 8.44 -7.38 11.16
N ALA A 38 8.25 -7.25 9.84
CA ALA A 38 8.26 -5.97 9.15
C ALA A 38 7.10 -5.07 9.63
N THR A 39 7.40 -3.77 9.74
CA THR A 39 6.39 -2.73 9.98
C THR A 39 5.94 -2.15 8.65
N PHE A 40 4.63 -1.95 8.49
CA PHE A 40 4.03 -1.32 7.31
C PHE A 40 2.76 -0.56 7.69
N LEU A 41 2.29 0.27 6.77
CA LEU A 41 1.06 1.04 6.91
C LEU A 41 0.00 0.51 5.95
N VAL A 42 -1.28 0.60 6.36
CA VAL A 42 -2.43 0.36 5.49
C VAL A 42 -3.32 1.59 5.53
N PHE A 43 -3.55 2.21 4.39
CA PHE A 43 -4.55 3.25 4.22
C PHE A 43 -5.79 2.63 3.60
N ASP A 44 -6.83 2.50 4.43
CA ASP A 44 -8.13 1.95 4.11
C ASP A 44 -9.06 3.12 3.78
N LYS A 45 -9.37 3.26 2.49
CA LYS A 45 -10.18 4.37 1.99
C LYS A 45 -11.65 4.15 2.30
N ASN A 46 -12.31 5.21 2.80
CA ASN A 46 -13.76 5.24 2.91
C ASN A 46 -14.34 5.82 1.60
N PRO A 47 -15.03 5.01 0.78
CA PRO A 47 -15.59 5.50 -0.46
C PRO A 47 -16.78 6.46 -0.26
N ASP A 48 -17.41 6.47 0.90
CA ASP A 48 -18.55 7.34 1.20
C ASP A 48 -18.10 8.70 1.74
N ASP A 49 -17.01 8.72 2.52
CA ASP A 49 -16.37 9.96 3.01
C ASP A 49 -14.85 9.85 2.95
N PRO A 50 -14.20 10.35 1.88
CA PRO A 50 -12.75 10.31 1.74
C PRO A 50 -11.97 11.03 2.85
N GLY A 51 -12.60 11.96 3.57
CA GLY A 51 -12.04 12.64 4.74
C GLY A 51 -12.17 11.83 6.05
N ASP A 52 -12.87 10.70 6.02
CA ASP A 52 -13.06 9.80 7.16
C ASP A 52 -12.60 8.38 6.85
N SER A 53 -11.44 8.28 6.26
CA SER A 53 -10.70 7.05 5.98
C SER A 53 -9.82 6.67 7.18
N ARG A 54 -9.14 5.52 7.10
CA ARG A 54 -8.32 5.01 8.20
C ARG A 54 -6.89 4.73 7.78
N LEU A 55 -5.92 5.08 8.62
CA LEU A 55 -4.52 4.69 8.49
C LEU A 55 -4.13 3.77 9.65
N ASP A 56 -3.84 2.53 9.33
CA ASP A 56 -3.46 1.48 10.26
C ASP A 56 -1.94 1.28 10.27
N VAL A 57 -1.39 0.98 11.44
CA VAL A 57 0.02 0.62 11.64
C VAL A 57 0.10 -0.85 12.02
N TYR A 58 0.75 -1.65 11.19
CA TYR A 58 0.98 -3.07 11.40
C TYR A 58 2.45 -3.38 11.66
N ARG A 59 2.69 -4.41 12.49
CA ARG A 59 3.96 -5.10 12.59
C ARG A 59 3.71 -6.61 12.47
N GLY A 60 4.19 -7.20 11.38
CA GLY A 60 3.75 -8.54 10.98
C GLY A 60 2.24 -8.57 10.75
N THR A 61 1.53 -9.47 11.40
CA THR A 61 0.06 -9.58 11.31
C THR A 61 -0.68 -8.78 12.39
N LYS A 62 0.06 -8.17 13.34
CA LYS A 62 -0.55 -7.46 14.46
C LYS A 62 -0.83 -6.00 14.13
N LEU A 63 -2.07 -5.55 14.30
CA LEU A 63 -2.45 -4.14 14.33
C LEU A 63 -1.98 -3.50 15.64
N TRP A 64 -1.22 -2.41 15.55
CA TRP A 64 -0.67 -1.67 16.68
C TRP A 64 -1.38 -0.35 16.96
N ALA A 65 -1.87 0.28 15.92
CA ALA A 65 -2.65 1.52 16.02
C ALA A 65 -3.48 1.74 14.76
N ALA A 66 -4.57 2.48 14.91
CA ALA A 66 -5.41 3.00 13.84
C ALA A 66 -5.65 4.49 14.06
N TYR A 67 -5.62 5.26 13.00
CA TYR A 67 -5.81 6.71 13.03
C TYR A 67 -6.83 7.11 11.97
N ARG A 68 -7.67 8.09 12.28
CA ARG A 68 -8.46 8.76 11.24
C ARG A 68 -7.50 9.42 10.24
N ALA A 69 -7.79 9.27 8.96
CA ALA A 69 -7.02 9.86 7.88
C ALA A 69 -7.92 10.20 6.71
N GLY A 70 -7.42 11.01 5.77
CA GLY A 70 -8.15 11.32 4.56
C GLY A 70 -7.23 11.51 3.36
N SER A 71 -7.81 11.48 2.14
CA SER A 71 -7.09 11.67 0.89
C SER A 71 -8.03 12.16 -0.20
N GLY A 72 -7.53 13.07 -1.06
CA GLY A 72 -8.32 13.66 -2.13
C GLY A 72 -9.32 14.70 -1.66
N HIS A 73 -10.00 15.37 -2.60
CA HIS A 73 -11.09 16.31 -2.32
C HIS A 73 -11.89 16.67 -3.59
N GLY A 74 -13.09 17.25 -3.37
CA GLY A 74 -13.96 17.74 -4.43
C GLY A 74 -14.63 16.63 -5.25
N ALA A 75 -15.29 17.00 -6.33
CA ALA A 75 -16.17 16.11 -7.12
C ALA A 75 -15.44 14.92 -7.79
N LYS A 76 -14.11 14.99 -7.93
CA LYS A 76 -13.29 13.93 -8.53
C LYS A 76 -12.43 13.19 -7.52
N THR A 77 -12.84 13.13 -6.26
CA THR A 77 -12.04 12.47 -5.22
C THR A 77 -11.78 11.01 -5.55
N LYS A 78 -12.73 10.27 -6.06
CA LYS A 78 -12.60 8.84 -6.41
C LYS A 78 -11.77 8.60 -7.69
N ASP A 79 -11.56 9.60 -8.54
CA ASP A 79 -10.68 9.52 -9.70
C ASP A 79 -9.21 9.71 -9.25
N ASP A 80 -8.50 8.62 -9.05
CA ASP A 80 -7.10 8.63 -8.60
C ASP A 80 -6.13 9.20 -9.64
N CYS A 81 -6.56 9.37 -10.89
CA CYS A 81 -5.81 10.07 -11.94
C CYS A 81 -6.04 11.59 -11.95
N ALA A 82 -7.02 12.10 -11.20
CA ALA A 82 -7.28 13.53 -11.09
C ALA A 82 -6.21 14.23 -10.25
N VAL A 83 -5.28 14.92 -10.91
CA VAL A 83 -4.22 15.69 -10.26
C VAL A 83 -4.84 16.78 -9.36
N ARG A 84 -4.35 16.91 -8.12
CA ARG A 84 -4.78 17.88 -7.10
C ARG A 84 -6.24 17.72 -6.63
N ARG A 85 -6.89 16.60 -6.89
CA ARG A 85 -8.27 16.35 -6.45
C ARG A 85 -8.50 14.89 -6.08
N GLY A 86 -7.99 13.97 -6.89
CA GLY A 86 -8.17 12.55 -6.68
C GLY A 86 -7.41 12.04 -5.46
N TRP A 87 -7.95 11.03 -4.82
CA TRP A 87 -7.30 10.36 -3.71
C TRP A 87 -6.04 9.58 -4.14
N ILE A 88 -5.32 9.03 -3.17
CA ILE A 88 -4.15 8.20 -3.46
C ILE A 88 -4.58 6.91 -4.19
N PRO A 89 -3.88 6.50 -5.26
CA PRO A 89 -4.16 5.25 -5.97
C PRO A 89 -3.99 4.01 -5.09
N ASN A 90 -4.80 2.96 -5.36
CA ASN A 90 -4.62 1.64 -4.74
C ASN A 90 -3.29 1.01 -5.11
N GLY A 91 -2.72 0.22 -4.20
CA GLY A 91 -1.47 -0.48 -4.40
C GLY A 91 -0.57 -0.51 -3.18
N THR A 92 0.69 -0.91 -3.39
CA THR A 92 1.72 -0.92 -2.36
C THR A 92 2.85 0.01 -2.77
N TRP A 93 3.03 1.08 -1.99
CA TRP A 93 3.90 2.19 -2.30
C TRP A 93 5.08 2.25 -1.34
N LYS A 94 6.28 2.30 -1.88
CA LYS A 94 7.50 2.38 -1.09
C LYS A 94 7.60 3.71 -0.36
N ILE A 95 7.97 3.68 0.92
CA ILE A 95 8.31 4.87 1.69
C ILE A 95 9.78 5.21 1.42
N ARG A 96 10.01 6.38 0.80
CA ARG A 96 11.33 6.87 0.39
C ARG A 96 12.04 7.65 1.47
N GLY A 97 11.26 8.32 2.32
CA GLY A 97 11.81 9.18 3.37
C GLY A 97 10.88 9.32 4.57
N ARG A 98 11.47 9.56 5.74
CA ARG A 98 10.79 9.84 7.00
C ARG A 98 11.40 11.09 7.63
N TYR A 99 10.59 12.07 7.88
CA TYR A 99 11.01 13.38 8.34
C TYR A 99 10.19 13.82 9.56
N THR A 100 10.82 14.37 10.57
CA THR A 100 10.17 15.03 11.71
C THR A 100 10.15 16.55 11.57
N ARG A 101 10.94 17.10 10.61
CA ARG A 101 11.10 18.54 10.35
C ARG A 101 11.19 18.81 8.84
N TYR A 102 10.34 18.17 8.06
CA TYR A 102 10.25 18.42 6.62
C TYR A 102 9.99 19.91 6.35
N ASN A 103 10.57 20.46 5.29
CA ASN A 103 10.46 21.88 4.95
C ASN A 103 10.24 22.09 3.46
N GLY A 104 9.19 21.48 2.92
CA GLY A 104 8.72 21.73 1.56
C GLY A 104 7.95 23.05 1.45
N ARG A 105 7.51 23.36 0.26
CA ARG A 105 6.74 24.58 -0.02
C ARG A 105 5.40 24.59 0.73
N VAL A 106 4.67 23.48 0.71
CA VAL A 106 3.34 23.32 1.32
C VAL A 106 3.41 22.39 2.52
N ILE A 107 4.01 21.21 2.36
CA ILE A 107 4.13 20.20 3.41
C ILE A 107 5.29 20.55 4.32
N LYS A 108 5.06 20.57 5.63
CA LYS A 108 6.07 20.85 6.66
C LYS A 108 5.91 19.90 7.85
N GLY A 109 6.96 19.81 8.68
CA GLY A 109 6.95 19.04 9.92
C GLY A 109 7.07 17.54 9.73
N TYR A 110 6.16 16.77 10.31
CA TYR A 110 6.17 15.30 10.23
C TYR A 110 5.64 14.82 8.88
N ALA A 111 6.45 14.03 8.16
CA ALA A 111 6.08 13.52 6.84
C ALA A 111 6.76 12.18 6.51
N LEU A 112 6.03 11.27 5.87
CA LEU A 112 6.56 10.11 5.18
C LEU A 112 6.43 10.38 3.68
N GLN A 113 7.55 10.40 2.96
CA GLN A 113 7.58 10.59 1.52
C GLN A 113 7.40 9.24 0.83
N LEU A 114 6.48 9.17 -0.11
CA LEU A 114 6.24 8.01 -0.94
C LEU A 114 6.99 8.11 -2.27
N GLU A 115 7.11 7.01 -2.96
CA GLU A 115 7.56 7.01 -4.35
C GLU A 115 6.52 7.63 -5.27
N ASP A 116 6.89 7.88 -6.52
CA ASP A 116 5.96 8.29 -7.56
C ASP A 116 5.00 7.15 -7.89
N ILE A 117 3.71 7.45 -7.89
CA ILE A 117 2.64 6.47 -7.96
C ILE A 117 1.93 6.56 -9.31
N PRO A 118 1.90 5.49 -10.14
CA PRO A 118 1.03 5.48 -11.30
C PRO A 118 -0.44 5.47 -10.86
N CYS A 119 -1.29 6.26 -11.50
CA CYS A 119 -2.72 6.16 -11.28
C CYS A 119 -3.30 4.89 -11.94
N SER A 120 -4.51 4.48 -11.58
CA SER A 120 -5.12 3.20 -12.01
C SER A 120 -5.12 2.98 -13.51
N SER A 121 -5.29 4.04 -14.31
CA SER A 121 -5.22 3.95 -15.79
C SER A 121 -3.80 3.84 -16.35
N GLY A 122 -2.76 3.98 -15.53
CA GLY A 122 -1.36 4.01 -15.96
C GLY A 122 -0.94 5.27 -16.75
N LYS A 123 -1.88 6.12 -17.13
CA LYS A 123 -1.63 7.27 -18.01
C LYS A 123 -0.88 8.43 -17.34
N ARG A 124 -0.88 8.49 -16.01
CA ARG A 124 -0.27 9.57 -15.23
C ARG A 124 0.44 9.03 -14.00
N LYS A 125 1.53 9.68 -13.62
CA LYS A 125 2.18 9.50 -12.32
C LYS A 125 1.73 10.57 -11.35
N ARG A 126 1.42 10.17 -10.12
CA ARG A 126 1.19 11.05 -8.99
C ARG A 126 2.53 11.23 -8.27
N THR A 127 3.08 12.42 -8.36
CA THR A 127 4.37 12.79 -7.76
C THR A 127 4.16 13.56 -6.47
N GLU A 128 5.21 13.71 -5.66
CA GLU A 128 5.18 14.44 -4.38
C GLU A 128 4.07 13.93 -3.43
N MET A 129 3.91 12.60 -3.38
CA MET A 129 2.94 11.94 -2.51
C MET A 129 3.52 11.71 -1.13
N PHE A 130 2.74 12.04 -0.10
CA PHE A 130 3.15 11.96 1.30
C PHE A 130 2.04 11.42 2.20
N VAL A 131 2.44 10.86 3.33
CA VAL A 131 1.62 10.80 4.54
C VAL A 131 2.08 11.95 5.42
N HIS A 132 1.21 12.94 5.72
CA HIS A 132 1.58 14.17 6.42
C HIS A 132 0.43 14.77 7.22
N SER A 133 0.65 15.94 7.79
CA SER A 133 -0.37 16.77 8.44
C SER A 133 -0.21 18.24 8.03
N GLU A 134 -1.12 19.09 8.48
CA GLU A 134 -0.98 20.55 8.41
C GLU A 134 -0.33 21.06 9.67
N MET A 135 0.92 21.48 9.56
CA MET A 135 1.74 21.96 10.67
C MET A 135 2.92 22.79 10.17
N ASN A 136 3.53 23.56 11.05
CA ASN A 136 4.79 24.21 10.74
C ASN A 136 5.97 23.21 10.78
N ARG A 137 7.16 23.65 10.42
CA ARG A 137 8.37 22.81 10.39
C ARG A 137 8.70 22.15 11.73
N ALA A 138 8.39 22.81 12.85
CA ALA A 138 8.64 22.28 14.18
C ALA A 138 7.54 21.30 14.67
N GLY A 139 6.50 21.09 13.87
CA GLY A 139 5.37 20.22 14.20
C GLY A 139 4.29 20.90 15.05
N GLY A 140 4.33 22.22 15.16
CA GLY A 140 3.29 23.03 15.81
C GLY A 140 2.33 23.67 14.79
N ARG A 141 1.38 24.45 15.31
CA ARG A 141 0.46 25.25 14.50
C ARG A 141 1.22 26.44 13.87
N GLY A 142 0.93 26.74 12.59
CA GLY A 142 1.40 27.92 11.89
C GLY A 142 0.26 28.87 11.53
N ARG A 143 0.60 30.02 10.95
CA ARG A 143 -0.39 31.02 10.47
C ARG A 143 -1.02 30.64 9.12
N PRO A 144 -0.24 30.19 8.10
CA PRO A 144 -0.82 29.79 6.82
C PRO A 144 -1.76 28.60 6.95
N GLU A 145 -2.75 28.49 6.05
CA GLU A 145 -3.74 27.42 6.00
C GLU A 145 -3.08 26.02 6.00
N SER A 146 -2.08 25.82 5.16
CA SER A 146 -1.32 24.54 5.09
C SER A 146 -0.56 24.15 6.37
N GLN A 147 -0.59 24.97 7.41
CA GLN A 147 0.06 24.75 8.70
C GLN A 147 -0.94 24.87 9.87
N ARG A 148 -2.22 25.00 9.58
CA ARG A 148 -3.28 25.22 10.56
C ARG A 148 -4.28 24.06 10.47
N TRP A 149 -4.44 23.36 11.53
CA TRP A 149 -5.43 22.30 11.67
C TRP A 149 -6.58 22.83 12.53
N ASP A 150 -7.73 23.12 11.95
CA ASP A 150 -8.86 23.74 12.65
C ASP A 150 -10.23 23.15 12.30
N GLY A 151 -10.28 22.12 11.44
CA GLY A 151 -11.53 21.47 11.10
C GLY A 151 -11.42 20.08 10.49
N THR A 152 -12.57 19.46 10.27
CA THR A 152 -12.64 18.12 9.65
C THR A 152 -12.24 18.14 8.17
N ARG A 153 -12.33 19.30 7.50
CA ARG A 153 -11.92 19.48 6.11
C ARG A 153 -10.41 19.38 5.93
N ASP A 154 -9.64 19.53 7.01
CA ASP A 154 -8.17 19.42 6.96
C ASP A 154 -7.69 17.99 6.69
N TYR A 155 -8.57 16.98 6.81
CA TYR A 155 -8.28 15.64 6.30
C TYR A 155 -8.25 15.57 4.77
N LEU A 156 -8.90 16.49 4.06
CA LEU A 156 -8.90 16.52 2.61
C LEU A 156 -7.56 17.02 2.05
N SER A 157 -7.14 16.49 0.90
CA SER A 157 -5.84 16.77 0.31
C SER A 157 -5.84 16.74 -1.22
N ASN A 158 -4.75 17.19 -1.80
CA ASN A 158 -4.51 17.05 -3.24
C ASN A 158 -4.13 15.60 -3.66
N GLY A 159 -4.38 14.62 -2.79
CA GLY A 159 -4.10 13.20 -3.01
C GLY A 159 -3.15 12.57 -2.00
N CYS A 160 -2.44 13.34 -1.19
CA CYS A 160 -1.67 12.83 -0.07
C CYS A 160 -2.58 12.20 1.00
N VAL A 161 -2.04 11.37 1.85
CA VAL A 161 -2.74 10.90 3.05
C VAL A 161 -2.49 11.90 4.19
N LYS A 162 -3.56 12.47 4.75
CA LYS A 162 -3.47 13.42 5.86
C LYS A 162 -4.00 12.85 7.16
N LEU A 163 -3.30 13.14 8.25
CA LEU A 163 -3.69 12.84 9.63
C LEU A 163 -3.73 14.12 10.45
N ALA A 164 -4.46 14.09 11.58
CA ALA A 164 -4.37 15.16 12.55
C ALA A 164 -2.93 15.32 13.10
N PRO A 165 -2.50 16.54 13.47
CA PRO A 165 -1.13 16.82 13.95
C PRO A 165 -0.68 15.95 15.11
N ASP A 166 -1.56 15.70 16.07
CA ASP A 166 -1.23 14.88 17.23
C ASP A 166 -1.15 13.39 16.88
N ASP A 167 -1.97 12.93 15.93
CA ASP A 167 -2.00 11.54 15.52
C ASP A 167 -0.76 11.17 14.71
N ILE A 168 -0.32 12.02 13.78
CA ILE A 168 0.94 11.75 13.07
C ILE A 168 2.14 11.75 14.03
N LYS A 169 2.17 12.62 15.06
CA LYS A 169 3.21 12.59 16.09
C LYS A 169 3.15 11.32 16.93
N LYS A 170 1.94 10.86 17.33
CA LYS A 170 1.75 9.56 18.03
C LYS A 170 2.23 8.41 17.15
N MET A 171 1.87 8.40 15.88
CA MET A 171 2.31 7.40 14.91
C MET A 171 3.85 7.38 14.83
N PHE A 172 4.52 8.51 14.68
CA PHE A 172 5.97 8.56 14.61
C PHE A 172 6.65 8.02 15.88
N ARG A 173 6.14 8.38 17.08
CA ARG A 173 6.63 7.80 18.33
C ARG A 173 6.41 6.28 18.42
N LEU A 174 5.29 5.79 17.91
CA LEU A 174 5.04 4.35 17.82
C LEU A 174 6.05 3.67 16.88
N LEU A 175 6.26 4.24 15.69
CA LEU A 175 7.20 3.71 14.69
C LEU A 175 8.66 3.70 15.20
N ASP A 176 9.04 4.65 16.07
CA ASP A 176 10.37 4.65 16.72
C ASP A 176 10.54 3.45 17.66
N ARG A 177 9.45 2.94 18.26
CA ARG A 177 9.48 1.78 19.17
C ARG A 177 9.37 0.43 18.45
N ILE A 178 8.54 0.36 17.41
CA ILE A 178 8.23 -0.93 16.76
C ILE A 178 8.98 -1.17 15.45
N GLY A 179 9.69 -0.17 14.94
CA GLY A 179 10.43 -0.21 13.68
C GLY A 179 9.79 0.65 12.59
N ARG A 180 10.63 1.11 11.67
CA ARG A 180 10.22 2.00 10.58
C ARG A 180 9.41 1.25 9.52
N PRO A 181 8.32 1.83 9.00
CA PRO A 181 7.58 1.20 7.94
C PRO A 181 8.36 1.28 6.61
N THR A 182 8.30 0.22 5.82
CA THR A 182 8.95 0.14 4.52
C THR A 182 8.03 0.57 3.39
N HIS A 183 6.72 0.40 3.57
CA HIS A 183 5.71 0.70 2.55
C HIS A 183 4.37 1.10 3.17
N LEU A 184 3.57 1.74 2.33
CA LEU A 184 2.15 2.02 2.54
C LEU A 184 1.34 1.17 1.55
N ARG A 185 0.46 0.34 2.06
CA ARG A 185 -0.58 -0.34 1.28
C ARG A 185 -1.84 0.53 1.26
N VAL A 186 -2.40 0.76 0.09
CA VAL A 186 -3.65 1.51 -0.10
C VAL A 186 -4.71 0.57 -0.63
N VAL A 187 -5.87 0.55 0.02
CA VAL A 187 -7.01 -0.31 -0.29
C VAL A 187 -8.32 0.51 -0.23
N ASP A 188 -9.39 -0.04 -0.83
CA ASP A 188 -10.79 0.41 -0.67
C ASP A 188 -11.46 -0.48 0.36
#